data_a43ff9702e5e467f49651ff48789a5bd
#
_entry.id   a43ff9702e5e467f49651ff48789a5bd
#
_cell.length_a   1.000
_cell.length_b   1.000
_cell.length_c   1.000
_cell.angle_alpha   90.00
_cell.angle_beta   90.00
_cell.angle_gamma   90.00
#
_symmetry.space_group_name_H-M   'P 1'
#
loop_
_entity.id
_entity.type
_entity.pdbx_description
1 polymer ?
#
loop_
_entity_poly.entity_id
_entity_poly.type
_entity_poly.pdbx_seq_one_letter_code
_entity_poly.pdbx_strand_id
1 'polypeptide(L)'
;MKTTDVRVRRAITAMAGGHAVVLTGDPNGDGYLVFAAQAATPRLVAFAVRHTSGYLRVALPGAECERLHLPPMCDRDTTHCVSVDVRGTGTGISASDRAWTIAALASATSVAADFQRPGHVVPVQAQADGVLGRRGPAEAAVDLARLAERRAGARAPGAATPARPSQSAIGAPDRQFAVEHGLAMVSIGELVAYRRRIEPQVVRFTAATLPTWAGASRVIGFRDVYDLGEHLAVIVGAVGAGVPVPLHVHIECLTGDVFGSTACRCGEELNGALARMSAQGSGVVLYLRPPGPAQACGLFARGDAATDVMPETVTWILRDLGVYAIRLSDDVPGFGLVMFGAIREASTLAAAG
;
A
#
# COMPACT_ATOMS: atom_id res chain seq x y z
N MET A 1 5.50 -13.53 -13.70
CA MET A 1 4.44 -12.65 -13.17
C MET A 1 3.74 -13.40 -12.04
N LYS A 2 3.72 -12.86 -10.82
CA LYS A 2 3.08 -13.55 -9.67
C LYS A 2 1.58 -13.71 -9.92
N THR A 3 1.00 -14.82 -9.49
CA THR A 3 -0.45 -15.09 -9.58
C THR A 3 -1.29 -13.97 -8.95
N THR A 4 -0.76 -13.36 -7.88
CA THR A 4 -1.34 -12.18 -7.19
C THR A 4 -1.46 -10.96 -8.09
N ASP A 5 -0.45 -10.67 -8.92
CA ASP A 5 -0.49 -9.53 -9.85
C ASP A 5 -1.55 -9.70 -10.93
N VAL A 6 -1.76 -10.94 -11.38
CA VAL A 6 -2.81 -11.25 -12.36
C VAL A 6 -4.19 -10.95 -11.79
N ARG A 7 -4.44 -11.34 -10.51
CA ARG A 7 -5.73 -11.06 -9.86
C ARG A 7 -5.97 -9.58 -9.68
N VAL A 8 -4.98 -8.82 -9.18
CA VAL A 8 -5.11 -7.37 -9.02
C VAL A 8 -5.36 -6.68 -10.36
N ARG A 9 -4.60 -7.02 -11.41
CA ARG A 9 -4.79 -6.45 -12.75
C ARG A 9 -6.16 -6.79 -13.35
N ARG A 10 -6.67 -8.00 -13.09
CA ARG A 10 -8.02 -8.40 -13.50
C ARG A 10 -9.08 -7.57 -12.78
N ALA A 11 -8.95 -7.35 -11.48
CA ALA A 11 -9.84 -6.50 -10.70
C ALA A 11 -9.83 -5.05 -11.20
N ILE A 12 -8.64 -4.47 -11.45
CA ILE A 12 -8.48 -3.14 -12.03
C ILE A 12 -9.18 -3.06 -13.41
N THR A 13 -9.00 -4.06 -14.26
CA THR A 13 -9.63 -4.09 -15.59
C THR A 13 -11.15 -4.19 -15.50
N ALA A 14 -11.68 -5.03 -14.59
CA ALA A 14 -13.11 -5.15 -14.37
C ALA A 14 -13.72 -3.84 -13.89
N MET A 15 -13.08 -3.17 -12.92
CA MET A 15 -13.53 -1.89 -12.41
C MET A 15 -13.48 -0.78 -13.47
N ALA A 16 -12.41 -0.73 -14.29
CA ALA A 16 -12.30 0.19 -15.42
C ALA A 16 -13.41 -0.02 -16.47
N GLY A 17 -13.89 -1.25 -16.62
CA GLY A 17 -15.03 -1.61 -17.46
C GLY A 17 -16.41 -1.37 -16.81
N GLY A 18 -16.47 -0.75 -15.63
CA GLY A 18 -17.72 -0.50 -14.90
C GLY A 18 -18.33 -1.74 -14.23
N HIS A 19 -17.56 -2.80 -14.04
CA HIS A 19 -18.02 -4.05 -13.42
C HIS A 19 -17.71 -4.07 -11.93
N ALA A 20 -18.51 -4.83 -11.18
CA ALA A 20 -18.23 -5.08 -9.77
C ALA A 20 -17.05 -6.03 -9.58
N VAL A 21 -16.37 -5.86 -8.44
CA VAL A 21 -15.25 -6.68 -7.99
C VAL A 21 -15.54 -7.17 -6.58
N VAL A 22 -15.21 -8.41 -6.28
CA VAL A 22 -15.26 -8.95 -4.92
C VAL A 22 -13.94 -8.63 -4.21
N LEU A 23 -14.02 -7.88 -3.12
CA LEU A 23 -12.91 -7.54 -2.27
C LEU A 23 -12.98 -8.37 -0.98
N THR A 24 -11.86 -9.00 -0.59
CA THR A 24 -11.72 -9.85 0.59
C THR A 24 -10.53 -9.44 1.45
N GLY A 25 -10.36 -10.11 2.61
CA GLY A 25 -9.18 -9.91 3.46
C GLY A 25 -9.29 -8.69 4.37
N ASP A 26 -10.49 -8.29 4.74
CA ASP A 26 -10.74 -7.41 5.87
C ASP A 26 -10.37 -8.17 7.16
N PRO A 27 -9.76 -7.50 8.16
CA PRO A 27 -9.48 -8.06 9.48
C PRO A 27 -10.71 -8.70 10.16
N ASN A 28 -11.90 -8.22 9.87
CA ASN A 28 -13.15 -8.76 10.39
C ASN A 28 -13.67 -10.02 9.65
N GLY A 29 -12.97 -10.45 8.58
CA GLY A 29 -13.37 -11.58 7.76
C GLY A 29 -14.48 -11.29 6.75
N ASP A 30 -14.92 -10.05 6.65
CA ASP A 30 -15.98 -9.65 5.74
C ASP A 30 -15.51 -9.60 4.28
N GLY A 31 -16.41 -9.96 3.36
CA GLY A 31 -16.28 -9.71 1.92
C GLY A 31 -17.10 -8.50 1.49
N TYR A 32 -16.66 -7.82 0.42
CA TYR A 32 -17.31 -6.62 -0.09
C TYR A 32 -17.51 -6.71 -1.59
N LEU A 33 -18.64 -6.20 -2.06
CA LEU A 33 -18.86 -5.95 -3.47
C LEU A 33 -18.54 -4.48 -3.77
N VAL A 34 -17.55 -4.24 -4.63
CA VAL A 34 -16.98 -2.92 -4.87
C VAL A 34 -17.08 -2.58 -6.35
N PHE A 35 -17.45 -1.36 -6.69
CA PHE A 35 -17.47 -0.85 -8.06
C PHE A 35 -17.20 0.66 -8.09
N ALA A 36 -16.77 1.16 -9.25
CA ALA A 36 -16.50 2.59 -9.43
C ALA A 36 -17.81 3.38 -9.33
N ALA A 37 -17.86 4.39 -8.46
CA ALA A 37 -19.08 5.15 -8.21
C ALA A 37 -19.57 5.91 -9.46
N GLN A 38 -18.66 6.34 -10.34
CA GLN A 38 -18.99 6.95 -11.64
C GLN A 38 -19.74 5.99 -12.59
N ALA A 39 -19.53 4.67 -12.42
CA ALA A 39 -20.19 3.63 -13.19
C ALA A 39 -21.48 3.12 -12.52
N ALA A 40 -21.94 3.78 -11.46
CA ALA A 40 -23.15 3.39 -10.75
C ALA A 40 -24.37 3.45 -11.69
N THR A 41 -25.04 2.31 -11.83
CA THR A 41 -26.28 2.17 -12.57
C THR A 41 -27.37 1.58 -11.67
N PRO A 42 -28.65 1.82 -11.94
CA PRO A 42 -29.74 1.21 -11.17
C PRO A 42 -29.62 -0.33 -11.09
N ARG A 43 -29.19 -0.95 -12.20
CA ARG A 43 -28.98 -2.42 -12.26
C ARG A 43 -27.85 -2.87 -11.33
N LEU A 44 -26.73 -2.15 -11.31
CA LEU A 44 -25.56 -2.48 -10.47
C LEU A 44 -25.89 -2.27 -8.99
N VAL A 45 -26.59 -1.20 -8.66
CA VAL A 45 -27.06 -0.94 -7.29
C VAL A 45 -28.07 -1.99 -6.85
N ALA A 46 -29.04 -2.36 -7.69
CA ALA A 46 -29.99 -3.42 -7.39
C ALA A 46 -29.29 -4.79 -7.18
N PHE A 47 -28.27 -5.08 -7.98
CA PHE A 47 -27.43 -6.27 -7.79
C PHE A 47 -26.71 -6.24 -6.44
N ALA A 48 -26.07 -5.12 -6.09
CA ALA A 48 -25.41 -4.95 -4.81
C ALA A 48 -26.39 -5.14 -3.63
N VAL A 49 -27.55 -4.51 -3.66
CA VAL A 49 -28.57 -4.63 -2.61
C VAL A 49 -29.08 -6.05 -2.45
N ARG A 50 -29.28 -6.76 -3.56
CA ARG A 50 -29.80 -8.15 -3.54
C ARG A 50 -28.83 -9.14 -2.93
N HIS A 51 -27.53 -8.96 -3.20
CA HIS A 51 -26.48 -9.94 -2.87
C HIS A 51 -25.64 -9.55 -1.66
N THR A 52 -26.01 -8.47 -0.97
CA THR A 52 -25.28 -7.94 0.18
C THR A 52 -26.25 -7.50 1.28
N SER A 53 -25.75 -6.94 2.38
CA SER A 53 -26.60 -6.33 3.41
C SER A 53 -27.49 -5.18 2.90
N GLY A 54 -27.24 -4.69 1.67
CA GLY A 54 -27.92 -3.53 1.11
C GLY A 54 -27.47 -2.19 1.70
N TYR A 55 -26.52 -2.21 2.63
CA TYR A 55 -25.95 -0.99 3.23
C TYR A 55 -24.90 -0.39 2.30
N LEU A 56 -25.32 0.57 1.48
CA LEU A 56 -24.45 1.17 0.47
C LEU A 56 -23.60 2.28 1.06
N ARG A 57 -22.31 2.16 0.84
CA ARG A 57 -21.29 3.14 1.25
C ARG A 57 -20.54 3.66 0.05
N VAL A 58 -20.06 4.91 0.10
CA VAL A 58 -19.19 5.50 -0.92
C VAL A 58 -17.90 5.95 -0.25
N ALA A 59 -16.81 5.28 -0.56
CA ALA A 59 -15.50 5.66 -0.06
C ALA A 59 -15.00 6.91 -0.80
N LEU A 60 -14.65 7.95 -0.05
CA LEU A 60 -14.19 9.24 -0.54
C LEU A 60 -12.86 9.63 0.10
N PRO A 61 -11.95 10.28 -0.63
CA PRO A 61 -10.83 10.99 -0.03
C PRO A 61 -11.29 12.07 0.95
N GLY A 62 -10.50 12.37 2.00
CA GLY A 62 -10.84 13.38 3.00
C GLY A 62 -11.16 14.75 2.39
N ALA A 63 -10.36 15.23 1.44
CA ALA A 63 -10.59 16.50 0.75
C ALA A 63 -11.96 16.58 0.05
N GLU A 64 -12.50 15.44 -0.42
CA GLU A 64 -13.82 15.40 -1.02
C GLU A 64 -14.94 15.42 0.03
N CYS A 65 -14.71 14.77 1.17
CA CYS A 65 -15.64 14.87 2.31
C CYS A 65 -15.74 16.33 2.80
N GLU A 66 -14.60 17.04 2.87
CA GLU A 66 -14.57 18.46 3.21
C GLU A 66 -15.28 19.32 2.14
N ARG A 67 -14.96 19.14 0.87
CA ARG A 67 -15.56 19.88 -0.25
C ARG A 67 -17.09 19.74 -0.31
N LEU A 68 -17.58 18.55 -0.02
CA LEU A 68 -19.02 18.25 -0.03
C LEU A 68 -19.70 18.48 1.33
N HIS A 69 -18.98 19.00 2.32
CA HIS A 69 -19.46 19.22 3.69
C HIS A 69 -20.10 17.96 4.28
N LEU A 70 -19.35 16.86 4.29
CA LEU A 70 -19.76 15.57 4.82
C LEU A 70 -19.06 15.29 6.14
N PRO A 71 -19.56 15.80 7.27
CA PRO A 71 -18.94 15.60 8.57
C PRO A 71 -19.05 14.14 9.02
N PRO A 72 -18.14 13.66 9.88
CA PRO A 72 -18.25 12.34 10.50
C PRO A 72 -19.54 12.23 11.34
N MET A 73 -20.10 11.03 11.43
CA MET A 73 -21.34 10.78 12.19
C MET A 73 -21.16 10.92 13.70
N CYS A 74 -19.94 10.76 14.22
CA CYS A 74 -19.64 10.97 15.63
C CYS A 74 -18.18 11.40 15.80
N ASP A 75 -17.85 11.94 16.97
CA ASP A 75 -16.51 12.47 17.30
C ASP A 75 -15.45 11.41 17.59
N ARG A 76 -15.80 10.13 17.56
CA ARG A 76 -14.88 9.03 17.87
C ARG A 76 -14.57 8.25 16.61
N ASP A 77 -13.31 8.20 16.24
CA ASP A 77 -12.63 7.31 15.26
C ASP A 77 -13.47 6.66 14.15
N THR A 78 -14.65 7.21 13.85
CA THR A 78 -15.46 6.72 12.75
C THR A 78 -15.05 7.37 11.45
N THR A 79 -14.92 6.54 10.43
CA THR A 79 -14.73 6.99 9.05
C THR A 79 -16.05 7.24 8.33
N HIS A 80 -17.18 6.89 8.96
CA HIS A 80 -18.51 7.09 8.40
C HIS A 80 -18.96 8.53 8.56
N CYS A 81 -19.36 9.14 7.44
CA CYS A 81 -19.90 10.49 7.40
C CYS A 81 -21.43 10.46 7.39
N VAL A 82 -22.03 11.62 7.61
CA VAL A 82 -23.48 11.79 7.56
C VAL A 82 -24.02 11.27 6.22
N SER A 83 -25.09 10.47 6.29
CA SER A 83 -25.75 9.90 5.10
C SER A 83 -26.41 10.99 4.26
N VAL A 84 -26.45 10.77 2.96
CA VAL A 84 -26.97 11.77 2.01
C VAL A 84 -27.81 11.11 0.92
N ASP A 85 -28.68 11.94 0.31
CA ASP A 85 -29.31 11.70 -0.98
C ASP A 85 -29.13 12.93 -1.87
N VAL A 86 -28.94 12.73 -3.17
CA VAL A 86 -28.92 13.84 -4.13
C VAL A 86 -30.31 14.45 -4.24
N ARG A 87 -30.42 15.76 -4.30
CA ARG A 87 -31.70 16.47 -4.46
C ARG A 87 -32.31 16.19 -5.82
N GLY A 88 -33.64 16.24 -5.87
CA GLY A 88 -34.40 15.99 -7.10
C GLY A 88 -34.69 14.52 -7.38
N THR A 89 -34.30 13.61 -6.51
CA THR A 89 -34.74 12.22 -6.50
C THR A 89 -36.07 12.09 -5.74
N GLY A 90 -36.75 10.93 -5.87
CA GLY A 90 -37.97 10.64 -5.12
C GLY A 90 -37.71 10.47 -3.62
N THR A 91 -37.95 9.28 -3.08
CA THR A 91 -37.72 8.97 -1.66
C THR A 91 -36.25 8.73 -1.32
N GLY A 92 -35.35 8.67 -2.30
CA GLY A 92 -33.93 8.38 -2.12
C GLY A 92 -33.60 6.88 -1.97
N ILE A 93 -34.57 6.02 -1.64
CA ILE A 93 -34.36 4.61 -1.30
C ILE A 93 -34.27 3.69 -2.52
N SER A 94 -34.82 4.07 -3.67
CA SER A 94 -34.82 3.22 -4.87
C SER A 94 -33.40 2.94 -5.38
N ALA A 95 -33.22 1.85 -6.12
CA ALA A 95 -31.93 1.58 -6.77
C ALA A 95 -31.51 2.70 -7.74
N SER A 96 -32.48 3.35 -8.38
CA SER A 96 -32.23 4.50 -9.27
C SER A 96 -31.77 5.72 -8.48
N ASP A 97 -32.47 6.08 -7.41
CA ASP A 97 -32.14 7.24 -6.58
C ASP A 97 -30.75 7.10 -5.94
N ARG A 98 -30.48 5.88 -5.40
CA ARG A 98 -29.16 5.59 -4.82
C ARG A 98 -28.06 5.56 -5.86
N ALA A 99 -28.31 5.08 -7.09
CA ALA A 99 -27.33 5.13 -8.18
C ALA A 99 -27.02 6.60 -8.55
N TRP A 100 -28.01 7.45 -8.61
CA TRP A 100 -27.84 8.89 -8.84
C TRP A 100 -27.01 9.55 -7.71
N THR A 101 -27.34 9.27 -6.46
CA THR A 101 -26.62 9.79 -5.30
C THR A 101 -25.16 9.34 -5.33
N ILE A 102 -24.88 8.05 -5.62
CA ILE A 102 -23.52 7.50 -5.71
C ILE A 102 -22.74 8.20 -6.84
N ALA A 103 -23.35 8.37 -8.02
CA ALA A 103 -22.70 9.04 -9.14
C ALA A 103 -22.45 10.53 -8.85
N ALA A 104 -23.40 11.23 -8.20
CA ALA A 104 -23.25 12.61 -7.78
C ALA A 104 -22.12 12.79 -6.77
N LEU A 105 -21.97 11.89 -5.79
CA LEU A 105 -20.84 11.90 -4.85
C LEU A 105 -19.47 11.72 -5.54
N ALA A 106 -19.46 11.09 -6.72
CA ALA A 106 -18.26 10.92 -7.53
C ALA A 106 -17.99 12.08 -8.49
N SER A 107 -18.93 12.98 -8.68
CA SER A 107 -18.81 14.08 -9.63
C SER A 107 -17.98 15.24 -9.06
N ALA A 108 -17.03 15.72 -9.85
CA ALA A 108 -16.25 16.92 -9.50
C ALA A 108 -17.10 18.21 -9.53
N THR A 109 -18.20 18.21 -10.26
CA THR A 109 -19.08 19.38 -10.41
C THR A 109 -20.13 19.48 -9.31
N SER A 110 -20.36 18.40 -8.54
CA SER A 110 -21.31 18.43 -7.43
C SER A 110 -20.81 19.33 -6.30
N VAL A 111 -21.74 20.02 -5.65
CA VAL A 111 -21.48 20.88 -4.49
C VAL A 111 -22.29 20.41 -3.28
N ALA A 112 -21.95 20.89 -2.09
CA ALA A 112 -22.62 20.50 -0.85
C ALA A 112 -24.15 20.73 -0.86
N ALA A 113 -24.62 21.75 -1.59
CA ALA A 113 -26.03 22.09 -1.73
C ALA A 113 -26.82 21.08 -2.58
N ASP A 114 -26.16 20.25 -3.38
CA ASP A 114 -26.81 19.22 -4.21
C ASP A 114 -27.34 18.05 -3.38
N PHE A 115 -26.92 17.96 -2.12
CA PHE A 115 -27.25 16.84 -1.24
C PHE A 115 -28.17 17.26 -0.10
N GLN A 116 -29.16 16.44 0.19
CA GLN A 116 -29.96 16.50 1.41
C GLN A 116 -29.40 15.54 2.46
N ARG A 117 -29.61 15.85 3.72
CA ARG A 117 -29.15 15.11 4.90
C ARG A 117 -30.29 15.00 5.91
N PRO A 118 -30.56 13.82 6.46
CA PRO A 118 -29.97 12.51 6.16
C PRO A 118 -30.44 11.94 4.83
N GLY A 119 -29.81 10.84 4.39
CA GLY A 119 -30.17 10.12 3.18
C GLY A 119 -29.89 8.61 3.30
N HIS A 120 -29.84 7.92 2.15
CA HIS A 120 -29.75 6.44 2.08
C HIS A 120 -28.39 5.94 1.57
N VAL A 121 -27.47 6.83 1.25
CA VAL A 121 -26.09 6.51 0.89
C VAL A 121 -25.16 7.09 1.93
N VAL A 122 -24.23 6.27 2.44
CA VAL A 122 -23.32 6.65 3.50
C VAL A 122 -21.90 6.90 2.94
N PRO A 123 -21.44 8.15 2.90
CA PRO A 123 -20.05 8.43 2.59
C PRO A 123 -19.12 7.90 3.69
N VAL A 124 -17.95 7.39 3.28
CA VAL A 124 -16.91 6.89 4.21
C VAL A 124 -15.60 7.52 3.83
N GLN A 125 -14.96 8.18 4.79
CA GLN A 125 -13.66 8.80 4.57
C GLN A 125 -12.56 7.75 4.51
N ALA A 126 -11.83 7.69 3.39
CA ALA A 126 -10.65 6.87 3.23
C ALA A 126 -9.38 7.65 3.59
N GLN A 127 -8.36 6.95 4.09
CA GLN A 127 -7.04 7.52 4.33
C GLN A 127 -6.38 7.95 3.00
N ALA A 128 -5.59 9.03 3.06
CA ALA A 128 -4.97 9.62 1.86
C ALA A 128 -4.07 8.64 1.12
N ASP A 129 -3.31 7.82 1.86
CA ASP A 129 -2.37 6.85 1.31
C ASP A 129 -3.04 5.53 0.90
N GLY A 130 -4.36 5.45 0.99
CA GLY A 130 -5.11 4.25 0.65
C GLY A 130 -4.71 3.06 1.52
N VAL A 131 -4.63 1.86 0.90
CA VAL A 131 -4.28 0.61 1.64
C VAL A 131 -2.87 0.60 2.21
N LEU A 132 -2.00 1.51 1.80
CA LEU A 132 -0.65 1.64 2.37
C LEU A 132 -0.67 2.39 3.70
N GLY A 133 -1.60 3.33 3.89
CA GLY A 133 -1.82 4.00 5.17
C GLY A 133 -2.71 3.20 6.13
N ARG A 134 -3.82 2.62 5.63
CA ARG A 134 -4.72 1.77 6.41
C ARG A 134 -5.24 0.61 5.57
N ARG A 135 -5.07 -0.62 6.05
CA ARG A 135 -5.53 -1.84 5.36
C ARG A 135 -7.03 -2.04 5.55
N GLY A 136 -7.83 -1.14 4.98
CA GLY A 136 -9.28 -1.14 5.11
C GLY A 136 -10.01 -1.27 3.77
N PRO A 137 -11.29 -1.67 3.80
CA PRO A 137 -12.07 -1.83 2.57
C PRO A 137 -12.37 -0.51 1.85
N ALA A 138 -12.49 0.61 2.58
CA ALA A 138 -12.68 1.93 1.99
C ALA A 138 -11.44 2.37 1.20
N GLU A 139 -10.26 2.16 1.78
CA GLU A 139 -8.96 2.43 1.16
C GLU A 139 -8.76 1.58 -0.10
N ALA A 140 -9.04 0.28 0.01
CA ALA A 140 -8.91 -0.65 -1.12
C ALA A 140 -9.84 -0.27 -2.27
N ALA A 141 -11.05 0.18 -1.95
CA ALA A 141 -12.01 0.62 -2.93
C ALA A 141 -11.53 1.88 -3.68
N VAL A 142 -11.03 2.89 -2.97
CA VAL A 142 -10.46 4.11 -3.56
C VAL A 142 -9.23 3.78 -4.41
N ASP A 143 -8.35 2.90 -3.94
CA ASP A 143 -7.15 2.51 -4.68
C ASP A 143 -7.45 1.77 -5.97
N LEU A 144 -8.37 0.80 -5.93
CA LEU A 144 -8.80 0.09 -7.13
C LEU A 144 -9.38 1.04 -8.16
N ALA A 145 -10.20 2.00 -7.74
CA ALA A 145 -10.78 3.00 -8.61
C ALA A 145 -9.70 3.91 -9.23
N ARG A 146 -8.77 4.41 -8.42
CA ARG A 146 -7.62 5.22 -8.89
C ARG A 146 -6.74 4.47 -9.90
N LEU A 147 -6.47 3.19 -9.64
CA LEU A 147 -5.70 2.34 -10.55
C LEU A 147 -6.47 2.05 -11.85
N ALA A 148 -7.79 1.90 -11.77
CA ALA A 148 -8.65 1.71 -12.93
C ALA A 148 -8.68 2.95 -13.84
N GLU A 149 -8.76 4.15 -13.29
CA GLU A 149 -8.67 5.41 -14.04
C GLU A 149 -7.33 5.57 -14.77
N ARG A 150 -6.22 5.33 -14.08
CA ARG A 150 -4.87 5.38 -14.70
C ARG A 150 -4.76 4.43 -15.88
N ARG A 151 -5.36 3.25 -15.80
CA ARG A 151 -5.37 2.26 -16.88
C ARG A 151 -6.23 2.70 -18.07
N ALA A 152 -7.35 3.36 -17.83
CA ALA A 152 -8.23 3.87 -18.88
C ALA A 152 -7.64 5.05 -19.67
N GLY A 153 -6.43 5.50 -19.31
CA GLY A 153 -5.77 6.62 -19.98
C GLY A 153 -6.37 7.98 -19.64
N ALA A 154 -7.23 8.05 -18.64
CA ALA A 154 -7.72 9.30 -18.11
C ALA A 154 -6.56 10.04 -17.44
N ARG A 155 -5.92 10.90 -18.20
CA ARG A 155 -4.90 11.82 -17.73
C ARG A 155 -5.61 12.87 -16.89
N ALA A 156 -5.57 12.75 -15.58
CA ALA A 156 -5.99 13.83 -14.70
C ALA A 156 -4.99 15.00 -14.83
N PRO A 157 -5.39 16.15 -15.38
CA PRO A 157 -4.60 17.35 -15.20
C PRO A 157 -4.82 17.83 -13.77
N GLY A 158 -3.84 17.66 -12.91
CA GLY A 158 -3.56 18.50 -11.75
C GLY A 158 -4.57 18.63 -10.60
N ALA A 159 -5.78 18.10 -10.70
CA ALA A 159 -6.73 18.00 -9.60
C ALA A 159 -7.43 16.67 -9.75
N ALA A 160 -7.04 15.73 -8.91
CA ALA A 160 -7.64 14.42 -8.90
C ALA A 160 -9.15 14.52 -8.69
N THR A 161 -9.91 14.22 -9.74
CA THR A 161 -11.25 13.70 -9.55
C THR A 161 -11.08 12.20 -9.41
N PRO A 162 -10.91 11.67 -8.19
CA PRO A 162 -10.69 10.26 -8.02
C PRO A 162 -11.99 9.52 -8.34
N ALA A 163 -11.90 8.46 -9.12
CA ALA A 163 -12.95 7.48 -9.15
C ALA A 163 -13.28 7.06 -7.71
N ARG A 164 -14.55 7.05 -7.38
CA ARG A 164 -15.02 6.81 -6.01
C ARG A 164 -15.87 5.57 -6.03
N PRO A 165 -15.33 4.44 -5.54
CA PRO A 165 -16.07 3.22 -5.52
C PRO A 165 -17.21 3.28 -4.50
N SER A 166 -18.31 2.68 -4.85
CA SER A 166 -19.36 2.31 -3.91
C SER A 166 -19.09 0.89 -3.42
N GLN A 167 -19.37 0.61 -2.17
CA GLN A 167 -19.21 -0.71 -1.59
C GLN A 167 -20.34 -1.05 -0.64
N SER A 168 -20.56 -2.33 -0.41
CA SER A 168 -21.55 -2.82 0.53
C SER A 168 -20.96 -3.97 1.33
N ALA A 169 -21.01 -3.86 2.65
CA ALA A 169 -20.56 -4.91 3.55
C ALA A 169 -21.57 -6.05 3.63
N ILE A 170 -21.12 -7.26 3.90
CA ILE A 170 -21.93 -8.42 3.67
C ILE A 170 -21.67 -9.56 4.59
N GLY A 171 -22.66 -10.40 4.76
CA GLY A 171 -22.43 -11.82 4.96
C GLY A 171 -21.86 -12.45 3.66
N ALA A 172 -20.59 -12.20 3.42
CA ALA A 172 -19.64 -12.77 2.46
C ALA A 172 -20.04 -12.99 0.99
N PRO A 173 -19.73 -12.04 0.06
CA PRO A 173 -19.25 -12.48 -1.24
C PRO A 173 -17.88 -13.12 -1.03
N ASP A 174 -17.89 -14.41 -1.12
CA ASP A 174 -16.69 -15.22 -1.07
C ASP A 174 -16.22 -15.59 -2.49
N ARG A 175 -15.27 -16.51 -2.55
CA ARG A 175 -14.75 -17.03 -3.81
C ARG A 175 -15.85 -17.74 -4.63
N GLN A 176 -16.79 -18.43 -4.00
CA GLN A 176 -17.85 -19.14 -4.68
C GLN A 176 -18.78 -18.14 -5.36
N PHE A 177 -19.21 -17.09 -4.65
CA PHE A 177 -20.00 -16.00 -5.20
C PHE A 177 -19.33 -15.34 -6.42
N ALA A 178 -18.02 -15.06 -6.32
CA ALA A 178 -17.28 -14.48 -7.42
C ALA A 178 -17.27 -15.38 -8.67
N VAL A 179 -17.15 -16.70 -8.50
CA VAL A 179 -17.20 -17.67 -9.59
C VAL A 179 -18.61 -17.75 -10.19
N GLU A 180 -19.64 -17.87 -9.37
CA GLU A 180 -21.04 -17.98 -9.81
C GLU A 180 -21.50 -16.78 -10.64
N HIS A 181 -21.02 -15.57 -10.28
CA HIS A 181 -21.36 -14.33 -10.97
C HIS A 181 -20.32 -13.85 -11.98
N GLY A 182 -19.24 -14.61 -12.22
CA GLY A 182 -18.18 -14.24 -13.16
C GLY A 182 -17.41 -12.98 -12.77
N LEU A 183 -17.33 -12.64 -11.46
CA LEU A 183 -16.71 -11.45 -10.95
C LEU A 183 -15.21 -11.63 -10.73
N ALA A 184 -14.45 -10.56 -10.94
CA ALA A 184 -13.07 -10.52 -10.49
C ALA A 184 -13.03 -10.47 -8.95
N MET A 185 -12.02 -11.12 -8.36
CA MET A 185 -11.80 -11.11 -6.92
C MET A 185 -10.36 -10.71 -6.61
N VAL A 186 -10.19 -9.92 -5.55
CA VAL A 186 -8.90 -9.46 -5.04
C VAL A 186 -8.97 -9.32 -3.52
N SER A 187 -7.86 -9.60 -2.83
CA SER A 187 -7.77 -9.30 -1.39
C SER A 187 -7.05 -7.97 -1.13
N ILE A 188 -7.33 -7.36 0.02
CA ILE A 188 -6.64 -6.14 0.49
C ILE A 188 -5.13 -6.39 0.55
N GLY A 189 -4.69 -7.54 1.07
CA GLY A 189 -3.26 -7.90 1.13
C GLY A 189 -2.58 -7.99 -0.25
N GLU A 190 -3.29 -8.51 -1.26
CA GLU A 190 -2.78 -8.55 -2.65
C GLU A 190 -2.63 -7.14 -3.23
N LEU A 191 -3.59 -6.26 -2.94
CA LEU A 191 -3.55 -4.87 -3.39
C LEU A 191 -2.41 -4.10 -2.72
N VAL A 192 -2.19 -4.29 -1.41
CA VAL A 192 -1.04 -3.74 -0.67
C VAL A 192 0.27 -4.19 -1.32
N ALA A 193 0.45 -5.49 -1.52
CA ALA A 193 1.66 -6.04 -2.12
C ALA A 193 1.88 -5.54 -3.57
N TYR A 194 0.81 -5.35 -4.33
CA TYR A 194 0.87 -4.79 -5.68
C TYR A 194 1.31 -3.33 -5.66
N ARG A 195 0.68 -2.46 -4.84
CA ARG A 195 1.02 -1.04 -4.75
C ARG A 195 2.46 -0.83 -4.29
N ARG A 196 2.93 -1.59 -3.28
CA ARG A 196 4.32 -1.54 -2.80
C ARG A 196 5.35 -1.83 -3.88
N ARG A 197 5.02 -2.68 -4.86
CA ARG A 197 5.92 -2.98 -5.97
C ARG A 197 5.96 -1.92 -7.07
N ILE A 198 4.83 -1.26 -7.32
CA ILE A 198 4.71 -0.29 -8.43
C ILE A 198 4.90 1.17 -8.01
N GLU A 199 4.77 1.48 -6.72
CA GLU A 199 4.89 2.82 -6.17
C GLU A 199 6.18 2.95 -5.33
N PRO A 200 6.92 4.07 -5.43
CA PRO A 200 8.10 4.31 -4.60
C PRO A 200 7.76 4.17 -3.12
N GLN A 201 8.57 3.38 -2.40
CA GLN A 201 8.38 3.18 -0.96
C GLN A 201 9.27 4.11 -0.15
N VAL A 202 10.37 4.57 -0.72
CA VAL A 202 11.34 5.41 -0.03
C VAL A 202 11.73 6.60 -0.88
N VAL A 203 12.11 7.68 -0.19
CA VAL A 203 12.71 8.87 -0.79
C VAL A 203 14.08 9.13 -0.16
N ARG A 204 15.06 9.50 -0.99
CA ARG A 204 16.36 9.97 -0.52
C ARG A 204 16.20 11.35 0.10
N PHE A 205 16.70 11.58 1.31
CA PHE A 205 16.61 12.88 1.97
C PHE A 205 17.95 13.48 2.37
N THR A 206 19.03 12.69 2.50
CA THR A 206 20.35 13.18 2.86
C THR A 206 21.46 12.30 2.29
N ALA A 207 22.65 12.86 2.16
CA ALA A 207 23.85 12.12 1.85
C ALA A 207 25.06 12.77 2.55
N ALA A 208 25.97 11.95 3.08
CA ALA A 208 27.17 12.41 3.77
C ALA A 208 28.32 11.42 3.58
N THR A 209 29.53 11.83 3.91
CA THR A 209 30.67 10.93 4.11
C THR A 209 30.78 10.64 5.60
N LEU A 210 30.74 9.36 5.95
CA LEU A 210 30.86 8.88 7.32
C LEU A 210 32.22 8.24 7.52
N PRO A 211 33.13 8.84 8.29
CA PRO A 211 34.35 8.18 8.72
C PRO A 211 34.01 7.08 9.74
N THR A 212 34.45 5.86 9.47
CA THR A 212 34.27 4.72 10.36
C THR A 212 35.63 4.06 10.63
N TRP A 213 35.67 3.16 11.58
CA TRP A 213 36.87 2.35 11.84
C TRP A 213 37.27 1.46 10.63
N ALA A 214 36.31 1.15 9.76
CA ALA A 214 36.54 0.40 8.51
C ALA A 214 36.91 1.31 7.31
N GLY A 215 37.11 2.61 7.55
CA GLY A 215 37.39 3.61 6.52
C GLY A 215 36.26 4.60 6.27
N ALA A 216 36.46 5.55 5.38
CA ALA A 216 35.45 6.52 5.00
C ALA A 216 34.45 5.87 4.02
N SER A 217 33.18 5.94 4.36
CA SER A 217 32.07 5.41 3.56
C SER A 217 31.12 6.55 3.18
N ARG A 218 30.52 6.47 2.00
CA ARG A 218 29.40 7.34 1.64
C ARG A 218 28.13 6.78 2.26
N VAL A 219 27.39 7.62 2.97
CA VAL A 219 26.11 7.24 3.57
C VAL A 219 24.98 8.04 2.93
N ILE A 220 23.90 7.37 2.58
CA ILE A 220 22.68 7.98 2.07
C ILE A 220 21.54 7.62 2.99
N GLY A 221 20.81 8.62 3.48
CA GLY A 221 19.61 8.48 4.26
C GLY A 221 18.39 8.38 3.37
N PHE A 222 17.55 7.40 3.65
CA PHE A 222 16.25 7.19 3.01
C PHE A 222 15.15 7.26 4.06
N ARG A 223 14.02 7.86 3.67
CA ARG A 223 12.82 7.88 4.50
C ARG A 223 11.72 7.12 3.79
N ASP A 224 11.04 6.24 4.51
CA ASP A 224 9.82 5.60 4.01
C ASP A 224 8.72 6.64 3.79
N VAL A 225 7.97 6.48 2.72
CA VAL A 225 6.93 7.43 2.30
C VAL A 225 5.66 7.29 3.16
N TYR A 226 5.41 6.09 3.69
CA TYR A 226 4.14 5.75 4.32
C TYR A 226 4.21 5.66 5.84
N ASP A 227 5.32 5.15 6.38
CA ASP A 227 5.48 4.93 7.82
C ASP A 227 6.54 5.83 8.49
N LEU A 228 7.22 6.67 7.68
CA LEU A 228 8.28 7.58 8.10
C LEU A 228 9.51 6.89 8.69
N GLY A 229 9.65 5.58 8.51
CA GLY A 229 10.86 4.84 8.87
C GLY A 229 12.09 5.43 8.18
N GLU A 230 13.21 5.49 8.88
CA GLU A 230 14.46 6.04 8.34
C GLU A 230 15.48 4.93 8.16
N HIS A 231 16.03 4.81 6.96
CA HIS A 231 16.98 3.77 6.59
C HIS A 231 18.28 4.39 6.11
N LEU A 232 19.38 3.66 6.28
CA LEU A 232 20.69 4.11 5.81
C LEU A 232 21.25 3.12 4.80
N ALA A 233 21.80 3.63 3.70
CA ALA A 233 22.67 2.88 2.81
C ALA A 233 24.10 3.33 3.03
N VAL A 234 24.95 2.46 3.58
CA VAL A 234 26.39 2.67 3.76
C VAL A 234 27.09 2.06 2.57
N ILE A 235 27.75 2.90 1.78
CA ILE A 235 28.38 2.53 0.51
C ILE A 235 29.89 2.58 0.69
N VAL A 236 30.54 1.44 0.53
CA VAL A 236 31.98 1.30 0.55
C VAL A 236 32.50 1.30 -0.88
N GLY A 237 33.42 2.20 -1.19
CA GLY A 237 33.99 2.32 -2.52
C GLY A 237 33.00 2.73 -3.61
N ALA A 238 33.25 2.32 -4.85
CA ALA A 238 32.38 2.61 -5.98
C ALA A 238 31.40 1.46 -6.21
N VAL A 239 30.12 1.79 -6.28
CA VAL A 239 29.05 0.88 -6.67
C VAL A 239 28.39 1.40 -7.94
N GLY A 240 28.14 0.54 -8.91
CA GLY A 240 27.59 0.96 -10.19
C GLY A 240 27.04 -0.18 -11.02
N ALA A 241 26.42 0.18 -12.16
CA ALA A 241 25.79 -0.77 -13.06
C ALA A 241 26.81 -1.73 -13.68
N GLY A 242 26.48 -3.02 -13.68
CA GLY A 242 27.19 -4.05 -14.46
C GLY A 242 28.08 -4.99 -13.65
N VAL A 243 28.42 -4.69 -12.40
CA VAL A 243 29.18 -5.59 -11.53
C VAL A 243 28.32 -5.98 -10.33
N PRO A 244 28.26 -7.27 -9.96
CA PRO A 244 27.52 -7.70 -8.76
C PRO A 244 28.12 -7.06 -7.50
N VAL A 245 27.31 -6.24 -6.82
CA VAL A 245 27.71 -5.51 -5.61
C VAL A 245 27.49 -6.39 -4.38
N PRO A 246 28.51 -6.56 -3.49
CA PRO A 246 28.30 -7.19 -2.19
C PRO A 246 27.21 -6.42 -1.41
N LEU A 247 26.18 -7.14 -0.96
CA LEU A 247 25.06 -6.58 -0.21
C LEU A 247 24.94 -7.26 1.15
N HIS A 248 24.83 -6.45 2.19
CA HIS A 248 24.39 -6.87 3.52
C HIS A 248 23.16 -6.07 3.93
N VAL A 249 22.10 -6.76 4.32
CA VAL A 249 20.89 -6.12 4.86
C VAL A 249 20.87 -6.36 6.36
N HIS A 250 20.93 -5.28 7.11
CA HIS A 250 20.95 -5.29 8.58
C HIS A 250 19.69 -4.63 9.12
N ILE A 251 19.03 -5.27 10.07
CA ILE A 251 17.93 -4.66 10.82
C ILE A 251 18.49 -4.13 12.13
N GLU A 252 18.20 -2.87 12.44
CA GLU A 252 18.63 -2.20 13.67
C GLU A 252 18.48 -3.12 14.88
N CYS A 253 19.53 -3.19 15.70
CA CYS A 253 19.51 -3.83 16.99
C CYS A 253 20.24 -2.95 18.01
N LEU A 254 19.51 -2.17 18.78
CA LEU A 254 20.08 -1.22 19.73
C LEU A 254 21.10 -1.88 20.69
N THR A 255 20.78 -3.05 21.21
CA THR A 255 21.69 -3.77 22.14
C THR A 255 22.93 -4.32 21.44
N GLY A 256 22.79 -4.92 20.26
CA GLY A 256 23.92 -5.48 19.52
C GLY A 256 24.79 -4.41 18.87
N ASP A 257 24.17 -3.43 18.22
CA ASP A 257 24.87 -2.47 17.36
C ASP A 257 25.55 -1.37 18.19
N VAL A 258 24.92 -0.93 19.29
CA VAL A 258 25.41 0.19 20.11
C VAL A 258 26.17 -0.28 21.34
N PHE A 259 25.65 -1.28 22.04
CA PHE A 259 26.23 -1.75 23.30
C PHE A 259 27.11 -3.00 23.15
N GLY A 260 27.19 -3.57 21.94
CA GLY A 260 27.99 -4.78 21.70
C GLY A 260 27.52 -5.99 22.50
N SER A 261 26.18 -6.12 22.72
CA SER A 261 25.62 -7.23 23.49
C SER A 261 25.97 -8.57 22.87
N THR A 262 26.44 -9.49 23.70
CA THR A 262 26.73 -10.88 23.31
C THR A 262 25.51 -11.79 23.34
N ALA A 263 24.34 -11.27 23.72
CA ALA A 263 23.06 -11.99 23.67
C ALA A 263 22.54 -12.20 22.22
N CYS A 264 23.14 -11.51 21.26
CA CYS A 264 22.86 -11.68 19.83
C CYS A 264 24.14 -11.45 19.02
N ARG A 265 24.10 -11.77 17.72
CA ARG A 265 25.20 -11.57 16.79
C ARG A 265 25.08 -10.33 15.91
N CYS A 266 24.06 -9.49 16.14
CA CYS A 266 23.74 -8.37 15.25
C CYS A 266 24.93 -7.43 15.05
N GLY A 267 25.57 -6.96 16.13
CA GLY A 267 26.74 -6.08 16.04
C GLY A 267 27.95 -6.76 15.39
N GLU A 268 28.20 -8.04 15.66
CA GLU A 268 29.26 -8.83 15.03
C GLU A 268 29.02 -8.95 13.51
N GLU A 269 27.79 -9.26 13.09
CA GLU A 269 27.40 -9.38 11.67
C GLU A 269 27.53 -8.05 10.93
N LEU A 270 27.08 -6.95 11.52
CA LEU A 270 27.22 -5.60 10.95
C LEU A 270 28.70 -5.21 10.77
N ASN A 271 29.49 -5.36 11.82
CA ASN A 271 30.92 -5.02 11.80
C ASN A 271 31.69 -5.95 10.85
N GLY A 272 31.37 -7.24 10.83
CA GLY A 272 31.96 -8.20 9.90
C GLY A 272 31.66 -7.87 8.44
N ALA A 273 30.44 -7.43 8.14
CA ALA A 273 30.06 -7.00 6.80
C ALA A 273 30.85 -5.76 6.35
N LEU A 274 30.94 -4.74 7.21
CA LEU A 274 31.75 -3.52 6.93
C LEU A 274 33.23 -3.85 6.73
N ALA A 275 33.81 -4.71 7.55
CA ALA A 275 35.21 -5.14 7.42
C ALA A 275 35.48 -5.85 6.09
N ARG A 276 34.63 -6.81 5.71
CA ARG A 276 34.75 -7.55 4.45
C ARG A 276 34.64 -6.62 3.24
N MET A 277 33.65 -5.71 3.23
CA MET A 277 33.45 -4.77 2.14
C MET A 277 34.59 -3.77 2.02
N SER A 278 35.12 -3.30 3.15
CA SER A 278 36.32 -2.44 3.17
C SER A 278 37.55 -3.17 2.59
N ALA A 279 37.78 -4.40 2.97
CA ALA A 279 38.88 -5.21 2.42
C ALA A 279 38.71 -5.50 0.92
N GLN A 280 37.47 -5.66 0.44
CA GLN A 280 37.14 -5.86 -0.97
C GLN A 280 37.11 -4.54 -1.80
N GLY A 281 37.11 -3.39 -1.12
CA GLY A 281 37.03 -2.06 -1.75
C GLY A 281 35.66 -1.72 -2.34
N SER A 282 34.62 -2.54 -2.13
CA SER A 282 33.27 -2.27 -2.61
C SER A 282 32.21 -3.02 -1.82
N GLY A 283 31.03 -2.40 -1.70
CA GLY A 283 29.85 -3.02 -1.10
C GLY A 283 28.79 -2.04 -0.63
N VAL A 284 27.64 -2.56 -0.28
CA VAL A 284 26.51 -1.80 0.28
C VAL A 284 26.01 -2.51 1.54
N VAL A 285 25.95 -1.79 2.64
CA VAL A 285 25.22 -2.20 3.84
C VAL A 285 23.92 -1.38 3.89
N LEU A 286 22.79 -2.04 3.87
CA LEU A 286 21.50 -1.40 4.12
C LEU A 286 21.14 -1.61 5.60
N TYR A 287 21.19 -0.51 6.35
CA TYR A 287 20.79 -0.48 7.75
C TYR A 287 19.33 -0.05 7.84
N LEU A 288 18.46 -0.97 8.15
CA LEU A 288 17.03 -0.77 8.15
C LEU A 288 16.51 -0.54 9.57
N ARG A 289 15.73 0.53 9.73
CA ARG A 289 15.09 0.91 10.98
C ARG A 289 13.57 0.81 10.77
N PRO A 290 12.94 -0.32 11.17
CA PRO A 290 11.50 -0.47 11.10
C PRO A 290 10.79 0.61 11.93
N PRO A 291 9.57 1.03 11.56
CA PRO A 291 8.80 1.96 12.37
C PRO A 291 8.43 1.35 13.71
N GLY A 292 8.30 2.19 14.73
CA GLY A 292 7.93 1.77 16.08
C GLY A 292 9.09 1.83 17.08
N PRO A 293 9.01 1.10 18.19
CA PRO A 293 10.05 1.11 19.22
C PRO A 293 11.35 0.49 18.70
N ALA A 294 12.49 0.94 19.26
CA ALA A 294 13.80 0.44 18.89
C ALA A 294 13.86 -1.08 19.05
N GLN A 295 14.45 -1.76 18.06
CA GLN A 295 14.68 -3.19 18.12
C GLN A 295 15.87 -3.47 19.07
N ALA A 296 15.72 -4.43 19.97
CA ALA A 296 16.75 -4.75 20.95
C ALA A 296 16.69 -6.24 21.35
N CYS A 297 17.51 -7.06 20.72
CA CYS A 297 17.60 -8.49 21.02
C CYS A 297 17.90 -8.73 22.50
N GLY A 298 17.17 -9.65 23.10
CA GLY A 298 17.34 -10.04 24.51
C GLY A 298 16.66 -9.12 25.53
N LEU A 299 16.18 -7.91 25.14
CA LEU A 299 15.44 -7.01 26.02
C LEU A 299 13.96 -6.92 25.66
N PHE A 300 13.68 -6.79 24.38
CA PHE A 300 12.31 -6.71 23.88
C PHE A 300 12.06 -7.90 22.96
N ALA A 301 10.93 -8.58 23.15
CA ALA A 301 10.51 -9.59 22.19
C ALA A 301 10.47 -8.94 20.79
N ARG A 302 11.05 -9.60 19.79
CA ARG A 302 10.80 -9.23 18.41
C ARG A 302 9.29 -9.40 18.20
N GLY A 303 8.55 -8.30 18.22
CA GLY A 303 7.17 -8.35 17.79
C GLY A 303 7.13 -8.84 16.34
N ASP A 304 6.03 -9.45 15.92
CA ASP A 304 5.83 -9.92 14.53
C ASP A 304 6.08 -8.83 13.48
N ALA A 305 6.04 -7.55 13.88
CA ALA A 305 6.39 -6.39 13.05
C ALA A 305 7.87 -6.35 12.60
N ALA A 306 8.81 -6.99 13.32
CA ALA A 306 10.22 -7.02 12.91
C ALA A 306 10.48 -7.93 11.69
N THR A 307 9.55 -8.82 11.37
CA THR A 307 9.59 -9.66 10.17
C THR A 307 9.02 -8.96 8.93
N ASP A 308 8.38 -7.83 9.10
CA ASP A 308 7.76 -7.04 8.03
C ASP A 308 8.72 -6.02 7.38
N VAL A 309 10.05 -6.18 7.58
CA VAL A 309 11.01 -5.43 6.75
C VAL A 309 10.82 -5.84 5.31
N MET A 310 10.26 -4.90 4.56
CA MET A 310 9.69 -5.16 3.27
C MET A 310 10.77 -5.35 2.22
N PRO A 311 10.81 -6.48 1.53
CA PRO A 311 11.70 -6.67 0.39
C PRO A 311 11.60 -5.54 -0.63
N GLU A 312 10.42 -4.92 -0.70
CA GLU A 312 10.15 -3.79 -1.56
C GLU A 312 10.95 -2.55 -1.18
N THR A 313 11.07 -2.21 0.11
CA THR A 313 11.88 -1.09 0.61
C THR A 313 13.35 -1.26 0.20
N VAL A 314 13.92 -2.46 0.42
CA VAL A 314 15.29 -2.79 -0.03
C VAL A 314 15.43 -2.64 -1.54
N THR A 315 14.46 -3.14 -2.30
CA THR A 315 14.47 -3.07 -3.76
C THR A 315 14.44 -1.62 -4.24
N TRP A 316 13.63 -0.76 -3.62
CA TRP A 316 13.53 0.64 -3.98
C TRP A 316 14.81 1.41 -3.63
N ILE A 317 15.44 1.13 -2.48
CA ILE A 317 16.75 1.71 -2.13
C ILE A 317 17.80 1.30 -3.15
N LEU A 318 17.90 0.01 -3.49
CA LEU A 318 18.88 -0.47 -4.47
C LEU A 318 18.68 0.16 -5.86
N ARG A 319 17.44 0.32 -6.29
CA ARG A 319 17.10 1.02 -7.54
C ARG A 319 17.56 2.47 -7.55
N ASP A 320 17.30 3.20 -6.46
CA ASP A 320 17.74 4.58 -6.30
C ASP A 320 19.28 4.71 -6.33
N LEU A 321 19.97 3.70 -5.80
CA LEU A 321 21.44 3.60 -5.86
C LEU A 321 21.98 3.19 -7.25
N GLY A 322 21.13 2.78 -8.18
CA GLY A 322 21.55 2.21 -9.48
C GLY A 322 22.15 0.80 -9.38
N VAL A 323 21.86 0.08 -8.31
CA VAL A 323 22.36 -1.28 -8.05
C VAL A 323 21.34 -2.30 -8.55
N TYR A 324 21.64 -2.96 -9.65
CA TYR A 324 20.74 -3.96 -10.29
C TYR A 324 21.26 -5.39 -10.21
N ALA A 325 22.54 -5.57 -9.88
CA ALA A 325 23.14 -6.88 -9.64
C ALA A 325 23.76 -6.89 -8.24
N ILE A 326 23.44 -7.92 -7.46
CA ILE A 326 23.90 -8.08 -6.07
C ILE A 326 24.53 -9.45 -5.86
N ARG A 327 25.47 -9.52 -4.94
CA ARG A 327 26.06 -10.74 -4.38
C ARG A 327 25.84 -10.69 -2.88
N LEU A 328 25.12 -11.68 -2.34
CA LEU A 328 24.99 -11.83 -0.89
C LEU A 328 26.31 -12.33 -0.30
N SER A 329 26.61 -11.92 0.93
CA SER A 329 27.69 -12.52 1.69
C SER A 329 27.29 -13.94 2.11
N ASP A 330 28.23 -14.87 2.12
CA ASP A 330 28.01 -16.31 2.38
C ASP A 330 27.46 -16.61 3.81
N ASP A 331 27.51 -15.64 4.72
CA ASP A 331 27.05 -15.73 6.11
C ASP A 331 25.62 -15.17 6.33
N VAL A 332 24.77 -15.17 5.32
CA VAL A 332 23.43 -14.60 5.46
C VAL A 332 22.53 -15.56 6.25
N PRO A 333 22.00 -15.18 7.42
CA PRO A 333 20.99 -15.97 8.14
C PRO A 333 19.82 -16.33 7.23
N GLY A 334 19.08 -17.39 7.50
CA GLY A 334 17.95 -17.88 6.68
C GLY A 334 16.97 -16.79 6.26
N PHE A 335 16.81 -15.73 7.06
CA PHE A 335 16.06 -14.50 6.74
C PHE A 335 16.63 -13.78 5.49
N GLY A 336 17.93 -13.67 5.33
CA GLY A 336 18.55 -13.04 4.17
C GLY A 336 18.27 -13.79 2.87
N LEU A 337 18.16 -15.12 2.91
CA LEU A 337 17.81 -15.92 1.73
C LEU A 337 16.36 -15.69 1.29
N VAL A 338 15.44 -15.57 2.25
CA VAL A 338 14.03 -15.24 1.96
C VAL A 338 13.91 -13.85 1.35
N MET A 339 14.59 -12.85 1.94
CA MET A 339 14.68 -11.49 1.40
C MET A 339 15.28 -11.46 0.00
N PHE A 340 16.36 -12.19 -0.22
CA PHE A 340 17.00 -12.27 -1.54
C PHE A 340 16.09 -12.87 -2.61
N GLY A 341 15.35 -13.92 -2.31
CA GLY A 341 14.34 -14.47 -3.21
C GLY A 341 13.29 -13.43 -3.61
N ALA A 342 12.78 -12.68 -2.64
CA ALA A 342 11.80 -11.62 -2.87
C ALA A 342 12.38 -10.43 -3.67
N ILE A 343 13.61 -10.02 -3.40
CA ILE A 343 14.31 -8.96 -4.15
C ILE A 343 14.54 -9.39 -5.60
N ARG A 344 15.02 -10.60 -5.83
CA ARG A 344 15.23 -11.14 -7.18
C ARG A 344 13.95 -11.19 -8.00
N GLU A 345 12.84 -11.61 -7.39
CA GLU A 345 11.53 -11.61 -8.04
C GLU A 345 11.03 -10.19 -8.35
N ALA A 346 11.23 -9.23 -7.45
CA ALA A 346 10.83 -7.84 -7.66
C ALA A 346 11.67 -7.17 -8.77
N SER A 347 12.97 -7.46 -8.85
CA SER A 347 13.87 -6.89 -9.85
C SER A 347 13.61 -7.42 -11.27
N THR A 348 13.22 -8.69 -11.43
CA THR A 348 12.85 -9.26 -12.73
C THR A 348 11.57 -8.65 -13.32
N LEU A 349 10.67 -8.15 -12.49
CA LEU A 349 9.45 -7.46 -12.93
C LEU A 349 9.71 -6.04 -13.43
N ALA A 350 10.76 -5.40 -12.95
CA ALA A 350 11.10 -4.02 -13.32
C ALA A 350 11.85 -3.92 -14.65
N ALA A 351 12.52 -4.98 -15.07
CA ALA A 351 13.23 -5.03 -16.36
C ALA A 351 12.28 -5.36 -17.55
N ALA A 352 11.02 -5.69 -17.28
CA ALA A 352 10.01 -6.09 -18.26
C ALA A 352 8.90 -5.04 -18.47
N GLY A 353 9.04 -3.82 -17.92
CA GLY A 353 8.06 -2.72 -18.03
C GLY A 353 8.56 -1.54 -18.82
#